data_c86dacfbc428e2839d5bec44d83e5094
#
_entry.id   c86dacfbc428e2839d5bec44d83e5094
#
_cell.length_a   1.000
_cell.length_b   1.000
_cell.length_c   1.000
_cell.angle_alpha   90.00
_cell.angle_beta   90.00
_cell.angle_gamma   90.00
#
_symmetry.space_group_name_H-M   'P 1'
#
loop_
_entity.id
_entity.type
_entity.pdbx_description
1 polymer ?
#
loop_
_entity_poly.entity_id
_entity_poly.type
_entity_poly.pdbx_seq_one_letter_code
_entity_poly.pdbx_strand_id
1 'polypeptide(L)'
;MEQENVYGRRLMDLCYQSSLGRRITGLLLSRPPVSKLYGRLQKHPWSRRQIPGFIDQYGIDLSEALVPEDGFACFNDFFIRRLKPQARPVDRDPCRLVSPADSRLQIFQLNQETRLNVKGNRWSLAQLLGTTALDHRFRGGLCFCFRLAPCDYHRFGYADDGIQGPVHTLPGPLHSVNPLALQHKQDILATNYRQWCFVQSPCFGTMIQVEVGALIVGSIVQDQPSGGPCARGGEKGYFQFGGSTVLLILEPHRVAVDADILEKSNQGVETLVRYGAAVATATQPPNPGS
;
A
#
# COMPACT_ATOMS: atom_id res chain seq x y z
N MET A 1 7.17 -19.16 -9.89
CA MET A 1 7.40 -17.89 -9.16
C MET A 1 8.26 -17.02 -10.07
N GLU A 2 7.68 -16.02 -10.72
CA GLU A 2 8.47 -15.00 -11.38
C GLU A 2 9.31 -14.30 -10.30
N GLN A 3 10.63 -14.32 -10.48
CA GLN A 3 11.54 -13.61 -9.58
C GLN A 3 11.32 -12.11 -9.80
N GLU A 4 10.70 -11.46 -8.82
CA GLU A 4 10.56 -10.01 -8.84
C GLU A 4 11.93 -9.35 -9.03
N ASN A 5 12.04 -8.48 -10.02
CA ASN A 5 13.27 -7.76 -10.32
C ASN A 5 13.43 -6.65 -9.26
N VAL A 6 14.15 -6.96 -8.18
CA VAL A 6 14.27 -6.07 -7.02
C VAL A 6 15.27 -4.96 -7.33
N TYR A 7 14.80 -3.69 -7.29
CA TYR A 7 15.69 -2.54 -7.42
C TYR A 7 16.79 -2.57 -6.33
N GLY A 8 18.03 -2.52 -6.76
CA GLY A 8 19.16 -2.60 -5.83
C GLY A 8 19.27 -3.95 -5.11
N ARG A 9 18.91 -5.09 -5.74
CA ARG A 9 18.93 -6.44 -5.14
C ARG A 9 20.20 -6.68 -4.32
N ARG A 10 21.39 -6.36 -4.87
CA ARG A 10 22.68 -6.52 -4.16
C ARG A 10 22.73 -5.70 -2.86
N LEU A 11 22.19 -4.48 -2.88
CA LEU A 11 22.13 -3.62 -1.70
C LEU A 11 21.11 -4.18 -0.67
N MET A 12 19.98 -4.68 -1.14
CA MET A 12 18.96 -5.31 -0.28
C MET A 12 19.51 -6.59 0.36
N ASP A 13 20.20 -7.42 -0.40
CA ASP A 13 20.87 -8.62 0.13
C ASP A 13 21.89 -8.24 1.21
N LEU A 14 22.75 -7.25 0.95
CA LEU A 14 23.71 -6.73 1.94
C LEU A 14 23.01 -6.20 3.21
N CYS A 15 21.91 -5.49 3.05
CA CYS A 15 21.15 -4.87 4.14
C CYS A 15 20.42 -5.88 5.02
N TYR A 16 19.92 -6.98 4.46
CA TYR A 16 19.01 -7.89 5.19
C TYR A 16 19.56 -9.30 5.38
N GLN A 17 20.44 -9.82 4.54
CA GLN A 17 20.99 -11.17 4.70
C GLN A 17 22.08 -11.26 5.77
N SER A 18 22.90 -10.22 5.96
CA SER A 18 23.95 -10.24 6.97
C SER A 18 23.48 -9.67 8.33
N SER A 19 24.03 -10.19 9.43
CA SER A 19 23.73 -9.67 10.78
C SER A 19 24.19 -8.21 10.95
N LEU A 20 25.33 -7.86 10.36
CA LEU A 20 25.85 -6.49 10.36
C LEU A 20 25.00 -5.58 9.50
N GLY A 21 24.61 -6.01 8.31
CA GLY A 21 23.71 -5.26 7.42
C GLY A 21 22.37 -4.95 8.07
N ARG A 22 21.76 -5.92 8.76
CA ARG A 22 20.52 -5.69 9.51
C ARG A 22 20.68 -4.64 10.62
N ARG A 23 21.81 -4.66 11.34
CA ARG A 23 22.10 -3.65 12.37
C ARG A 23 22.29 -2.25 11.78
N ILE A 24 23.04 -2.13 10.69
CA ILE A 24 23.26 -0.85 9.99
C ILE A 24 21.92 -0.33 9.42
N THR A 25 21.17 -1.19 8.77
CA THR A 25 19.84 -0.82 8.25
C THR A 25 18.91 -0.35 9.35
N GLY A 26 18.83 -1.09 10.45
CA GLY A 26 17.99 -0.73 11.59
C GLY A 26 18.42 0.53 12.33
N LEU A 27 19.73 0.79 12.41
CA LEU A 27 20.28 1.93 13.16
C LEU A 27 20.37 3.22 12.32
N LEU A 28 20.59 3.11 11.02
CA LEU A 28 20.88 4.25 10.15
C LEU A 28 19.87 4.40 9.01
N LEU A 29 19.74 3.40 8.14
CA LEU A 29 19.01 3.53 6.88
C LEU A 29 17.49 3.65 7.08
N SER A 30 16.94 2.99 8.10
CA SER A 30 15.50 3.06 8.41
C SER A 30 15.08 4.33 9.17
N ARG A 31 16.01 5.20 9.49
CA ARG A 31 15.69 6.44 10.22
C ARG A 31 15.05 7.49 9.30
N PRO A 32 13.98 8.16 9.74
CA PRO A 32 13.28 9.18 8.96
C PRO A 32 14.18 10.29 8.38
N PRO A 33 15.22 10.80 9.08
CA PRO A 33 16.11 11.81 8.51
C PRO A 33 16.87 11.34 7.25
N VAL A 34 17.29 10.08 7.22
CA VAL A 34 18.01 9.50 6.07
C VAL A 34 17.08 9.37 4.87
N SER A 35 15.87 8.84 5.09
CA SER A 35 14.85 8.77 4.03
C SER A 35 14.44 10.16 3.53
N LYS A 36 14.31 11.15 4.42
CA LYS A 36 14.03 12.55 4.03
C LYS A 36 15.15 13.15 3.18
N LEU A 37 16.41 12.91 3.55
CA LEU A 37 17.56 13.38 2.77
C LEU A 37 17.58 12.73 1.38
N TYR A 38 17.39 11.42 1.31
CA TYR A 38 17.30 10.71 0.04
C TYR A 38 16.12 11.20 -0.81
N GLY A 39 14.95 11.38 -0.22
CA GLY A 39 13.79 11.96 -0.89
C GLY A 39 14.04 13.35 -1.45
N ARG A 40 14.82 14.21 -0.75
CA ARG A 40 15.25 15.52 -1.28
C ARG A 40 16.15 15.36 -2.51
N LEU A 41 17.08 14.39 -2.50
CA LEU A 41 17.94 14.12 -3.65
C LEU A 41 17.11 13.64 -4.86
N GLN A 42 16.07 12.85 -4.64
CA GLN A 42 15.18 12.39 -5.72
C GLN A 42 14.25 13.50 -6.28
N LYS A 43 14.09 14.60 -5.56
CA LYS A 43 13.40 15.81 -6.03
C LYS A 43 14.32 16.79 -6.76
N HIS A 44 15.63 16.57 -6.72
CA HIS A 44 16.57 17.42 -7.42
C HIS A 44 16.57 17.09 -8.92
N PRO A 45 16.66 18.09 -9.84
CA PRO A 45 16.63 17.86 -11.29
C PRO A 45 17.68 16.88 -11.81
N TRP A 46 18.83 16.76 -11.15
CA TRP A 46 19.85 15.78 -11.48
C TRP A 46 19.31 14.33 -11.47
N SER A 47 18.36 13.99 -10.61
CA SER A 47 17.79 12.65 -10.49
C SER A 47 17.02 12.19 -11.73
N ARG A 48 16.63 13.12 -12.61
CA ARG A 48 15.98 12.85 -13.90
C ARG A 48 16.80 11.85 -14.74
N ARG A 49 18.11 11.82 -14.62
CA ARG A 49 19.00 10.91 -15.35
C ARG A 49 18.76 9.43 -15.04
N GLN A 50 18.11 9.12 -13.91
CA GLN A 50 17.79 7.76 -13.50
C GLN A 50 16.54 7.20 -14.21
N ILE A 51 15.69 8.07 -14.77
CA ILE A 51 14.38 7.69 -15.33
C ILE A 51 14.52 6.69 -16.49
N PRO A 52 15.35 6.90 -17.53
CA PRO A 52 15.42 5.95 -18.64
C PRO A 52 15.84 4.55 -18.18
N GLY A 53 16.89 4.44 -17.39
CA GLY A 53 17.35 3.14 -16.89
C GLY A 53 16.32 2.44 -15.98
N PHE A 54 15.49 3.20 -15.26
CA PHE A 54 14.43 2.65 -14.45
C PHE A 54 13.28 2.11 -15.32
N ILE A 55 12.91 2.86 -16.38
CA ILE A 55 11.89 2.44 -17.35
C ILE A 55 12.31 1.15 -18.04
N ASP A 56 13.56 1.09 -18.54
CA ASP A 56 14.10 -0.08 -19.24
C ASP A 56 14.17 -1.30 -18.30
N GLN A 57 14.62 -1.10 -17.07
CA GLN A 57 14.76 -2.18 -16.09
C GLN A 57 13.44 -2.83 -15.72
N TYR A 58 12.35 -2.06 -15.66
CA TYR A 58 11.04 -2.51 -15.18
C TYR A 58 9.98 -2.63 -16.27
N GLY A 59 10.29 -2.28 -17.51
CA GLY A 59 9.35 -2.32 -18.63
C GLY A 59 8.15 -1.39 -18.43
N ILE A 60 8.37 -0.17 -17.89
CA ILE A 60 7.28 0.76 -17.57
C ILE A 60 6.72 1.34 -18.86
N ASP A 61 5.43 1.15 -19.09
CA ASP A 61 4.72 1.73 -20.23
C ASP A 61 4.35 3.20 -19.96
N LEU A 62 5.09 4.12 -20.57
CA LEU A 62 4.81 5.55 -20.50
C LEU A 62 3.59 5.96 -21.33
N SER A 63 3.08 5.12 -22.22
CA SER A 63 1.88 5.44 -23.00
C SER A 63 0.65 5.61 -22.11
N GLU A 64 0.64 4.95 -20.94
CA GLU A 64 -0.40 5.09 -19.92
C GLU A 64 -0.27 6.40 -19.10
N ALA A 65 0.89 7.06 -19.10
CA ALA A 65 1.17 8.20 -18.24
C ALA A 65 0.80 9.54 -18.88
N LEU A 66 0.47 10.52 -18.02
CA LEU A 66 0.43 11.94 -18.37
C LEU A 66 1.85 12.49 -18.27
N VAL A 67 2.57 12.49 -19.38
CA VAL A 67 3.93 13.00 -19.45
C VAL A 67 3.88 14.50 -19.74
N PRO A 68 4.53 15.38 -18.93
CA PRO A 68 4.65 16.81 -19.24
C PRO A 68 5.39 17.06 -20.56
N GLU A 69 5.13 18.17 -21.23
CA GLU A 69 5.77 18.52 -22.54
C GLU A 69 7.30 18.51 -22.44
N ASP A 70 7.86 19.03 -21.35
CA ASP A 70 9.31 19.07 -21.08
C ASP A 70 9.84 17.76 -20.43
N GLY A 71 8.99 16.73 -20.33
CA GLY A 71 9.26 15.52 -19.58
C GLY A 71 9.18 15.74 -18.05
N PHE A 72 9.53 14.73 -17.28
CA PHE A 72 9.53 14.81 -15.81
C PHE A 72 10.71 15.64 -15.32
N ALA A 73 10.49 16.56 -14.40
CA ALA A 73 11.53 17.46 -13.87
C ALA A 73 12.56 16.73 -12.99
N CYS A 74 12.16 15.66 -12.31
CA CYS A 74 13.01 14.86 -11.45
C CYS A 74 12.49 13.41 -11.35
N PHE A 75 13.26 12.53 -10.72
CA PHE A 75 12.84 11.14 -10.54
C PHE A 75 11.57 11.01 -9.69
N ASN A 76 11.42 11.83 -8.66
CA ASN A 76 10.20 11.81 -7.83
C ASN A 76 8.95 12.16 -8.64
N ASP A 77 9.01 13.14 -9.56
CA ASP A 77 7.86 13.49 -10.41
C ASP A 77 7.44 12.33 -11.31
N PHE A 78 8.41 11.62 -11.88
CA PHE A 78 8.17 10.40 -12.63
C PHE A 78 7.54 9.31 -11.74
N PHE A 79 8.04 9.15 -10.53
CA PHE A 79 7.57 8.12 -9.58
C PHE A 79 6.12 8.33 -9.17
N ILE A 80 5.72 9.58 -8.91
CA ILE A 80 4.35 9.97 -8.56
C ILE A 80 3.52 10.39 -9.79
N ARG A 81 3.95 10.03 -11.00
CA ARG A 81 3.28 10.37 -12.25
C ARG A 81 1.78 10.11 -12.17
N ARG A 82 1.01 10.88 -12.88
CA ARG A 82 -0.42 10.59 -13.10
C ARG A 82 -0.59 9.74 -14.33
N LEU A 83 -1.57 8.86 -14.29
CA LEU A 83 -1.96 8.06 -15.43
C LEU A 83 -3.13 8.73 -16.17
N LYS A 84 -3.29 8.38 -17.45
CA LYS A 84 -4.45 8.76 -18.23
C LYS A 84 -5.71 8.12 -17.64
N PRO A 85 -6.88 8.77 -17.72
CA PRO A 85 -8.12 8.24 -17.09
C PRO A 85 -8.49 6.83 -17.53
N GLN A 86 -8.21 6.48 -18.79
CA GLN A 86 -8.51 5.16 -19.36
C GLN A 86 -7.50 4.07 -18.98
N ALA A 87 -6.34 4.42 -18.40
CA ALA A 87 -5.30 3.45 -18.06
C ALA A 87 -5.67 2.57 -16.85
N ARG A 88 -6.55 3.07 -16.00
CA ARG A 88 -7.07 2.35 -14.81
C ARG A 88 -8.59 2.49 -14.77
N PRO A 89 -9.33 1.72 -15.59
CA PRO A 89 -10.78 1.71 -15.51
C PRO A 89 -11.22 1.18 -14.15
N VAL A 90 -12.11 1.93 -13.51
CA VAL A 90 -12.67 1.56 -12.19
C VAL A 90 -13.93 0.76 -12.40
N ASP A 91 -14.03 -0.40 -11.75
CA ASP A 91 -15.27 -1.19 -11.71
C ASP A 91 -16.38 -0.36 -11.06
N ARG A 92 -17.52 -0.24 -11.75
CA ARG A 92 -18.65 0.60 -11.34
C ARG A 92 -19.77 -0.15 -10.64
N ASP A 93 -19.68 -1.49 -10.55
CA ASP A 93 -20.66 -2.27 -9.80
C ASP A 93 -20.60 -1.89 -8.31
N PRO A 94 -21.69 -1.35 -7.72
CA PRO A 94 -21.69 -0.93 -6.32
C PRO A 94 -21.46 -2.07 -5.34
N CYS A 95 -21.68 -3.32 -5.74
CA CYS A 95 -21.42 -4.50 -4.93
C CYS A 95 -19.98 -4.98 -4.98
N ARG A 96 -19.13 -4.39 -5.84
CA ARG A 96 -17.72 -4.79 -5.99
C ARG A 96 -16.79 -3.89 -5.20
N LEU A 97 -15.94 -4.48 -4.37
CA LEU A 97 -14.83 -3.78 -3.71
C LEU A 97 -13.68 -3.66 -4.70
N VAL A 98 -13.15 -2.46 -4.91
CA VAL A 98 -12.06 -2.25 -5.87
C VAL A 98 -10.70 -2.11 -5.21
N SER A 99 -9.65 -2.48 -5.95
CA SER A 99 -8.26 -2.29 -5.51
C SER A 99 -7.93 -0.80 -5.40
N PRO A 100 -7.43 -0.33 -4.26
CA PRO A 100 -7.01 1.06 -4.09
C PRO A 100 -5.67 1.39 -4.75
N ALA A 101 -4.94 0.41 -5.30
CA ALA A 101 -3.61 0.63 -5.87
C ALA A 101 -3.23 -0.45 -6.90
N ASP A 102 -2.32 -0.11 -7.81
CA ASP A 102 -1.54 -1.11 -8.54
C ASP A 102 -0.65 -1.83 -7.55
N SER A 103 -0.80 -3.14 -7.39
CA SER A 103 -0.14 -3.84 -6.30
C SER A 103 -0.14 -5.34 -6.45
N ARG A 104 0.55 -5.97 -5.52
CA ARG A 104 0.49 -7.40 -5.26
C ARG A 104 -0.34 -7.61 -4.01
N LEU A 105 -1.54 -8.16 -4.24
CA LEU A 105 -2.56 -8.39 -3.22
C LEU A 105 -2.37 -9.73 -2.53
N GLN A 106 -2.47 -9.73 -1.22
CA GLN A 106 -2.63 -10.92 -0.39
C GLN A 106 -3.68 -10.67 0.69
N ILE A 107 -4.51 -11.67 0.97
CA ILE A 107 -5.60 -11.57 1.94
C ILE A 107 -5.21 -12.33 3.21
N PHE A 108 -5.52 -11.75 4.36
CA PHE A 108 -5.30 -12.36 5.66
C PHE A 108 -6.55 -12.24 6.51
N GLN A 109 -6.87 -13.28 7.26
CA GLN A 109 -7.95 -13.23 8.24
C GLN A 109 -7.42 -12.77 9.59
N LEU A 110 -8.11 -11.84 10.24
CA LEU A 110 -7.88 -11.52 11.64
C LEU A 110 -8.45 -12.64 12.50
N ASN A 111 -7.61 -13.23 13.35
CA ASN A 111 -8.08 -14.24 14.31
C ASN A 111 -8.96 -13.62 15.41
N GLN A 112 -9.41 -14.43 16.37
CA GLN A 112 -10.24 -13.99 17.49
C GLN A 112 -9.54 -12.96 18.42
N GLU A 113 -8.20 -12.90 18.39
CA GLU A 113 -7.41 -11.90 19.12
C GLU A 113 -7.04 -10.69 18.27
N THR A 114 -7.68 -10.51 17.09
CA THR A 114 -7.35 -9.47 16.08
C THR A 114 -5.89 -9.47 15.63
N ARG A 115 -5.28 -10.65 15.64
CA ARG A 115 -3.91 -10.85 15.17
C ARG A 115 -3.90 -11.34 13.73
N LEU A 116 -2.95 -10.84 12.98
CA LEU A 116 -2.64 -11.23 11.62
C LEU A 116 -1.35 -12.06 11.59
N ASN A 117 -1.37 -13.12 10.81
CA ASN A 117 -0.17 -13.90 10.54
C ASN A 117 0.21 -13.75 9.06
N VAL A 118 1.14 -12.83 8.79
CA VAL A 118 1.61 -12.52 7.45
C VAL A 118 2.99 -13.15 7.25
N LYS A 119 3.07 -14.27 6.54
CA LYS A 119 4.34 -14.96 6.25
C LYS A 119 5.19 -15.23 7.52
N GLY A 120 4.54 -15.69 8.61
CA GLY A 120 5.19 -15.93 9.90
C GLY A 120 5.32 -14.68 10.79
N ASN A 121 4.96 -13.51 10.30
CA ASN A 121 4.94 -12.26 11.04
C ASN A 121 3.61 -12.12 11.78
N ARG A 122 3.68 -11.96 13.10
CA ARG A 122 2.49 -11.80 13.95
C ARG A 122 2.42 -10.39 14.50
N TRP A 123 1.38 -9.67 14.16
CA TRP A 123 1.07 -8.37 14.75
C TRP A 123 -0.43 -8.22 14.96
N SER A 124 -0.82 -7.40 15.93
CA SER A 124 -2.22 -7.16 16.24
C SER A 124 -2.74 -5.88 15.56
N LEU A 125 -4.06 -5.79 15.41
CA LEU A 125 -4.73 -4.58 14.95
C LEU A 125 -4.37 -3.40 15.88
N ALA A 126 -4.33 -3.63 17.19
CA ALA A 126 -3.93 -2.63 18.17
C ALA A 126 -2.50 -2.10 17.92
N GLN A 127 -1.56 -2.97 17.59
CA GLN A 127 -0.20 -2.53 17.23
C GLN A 127 -0.20 -1.71 15.94
N LEU A 128 -0.98 -2.14 14.94
CA LEU A 128 -1.08 -1.43 13.67
C LEU A 128 -1.69 -0.04 13.83
N LEU A 129 -2.75 0.11 14.63
CA LEU A 129 -3.52 1.35 14.74
C LEU A 129 -3.12 2.23 15.93
N GLY A 130 -2.31 1.70 16.85
CA GLY A 130 -1.93 2.39 18.09
C GLY A 130 -3.08 2.50 19.10
N THR A 131 -4.14 1.70 18.97
CA THR A 131 -5.31 1.69 19.86
C THR A 131 -5.95 0.31 19.91
N THR A 132 -6.49 -0.08 21.07
CA THR A 132 -7.26 -1.32 21.27
C THR A 132 -8.77 -1.12 21.08
N ALA A 133 -9.23 0.13 20.96
CA ALA A 133 -10.65 0.46 20.94
C ALA A 133 -11.45 -0.20 19.81
N LEU A 134 -10.76 -0.71 18.78
CA LEU A 134 -11.37 -1.24 17.54
C LEU A 134 -11.37 -2.77 17.48
N ASP A 135 -10.72 -3.45 18.41
CA ASP A 135 -10.52 -4.90 18.36
C ASP A 135 -11.84 -5.69 18.27
N HIS A 136 -12.87 -5.28 18.99
CA HIS A 136 -14.17 -5.97 18.97
C HIS A 136 -14.82 -5.94 17.59
N ARG A 137 -14.72 -4.83 16.90
CA ARG A 137 -15.43 -4.58 15.65
C ARG A 137 -14.84 -5.39 14.49
N PHE A 138 -13.53 -5.55 14.49
CA PHE A 138 -12.81 -6.18 13.37
C PHE A 138 -12.39 -7.62 13.66
N ARG A 139 -12.81 -8.18 14.79
CA ARG A 139 -12.53 -9.57 15.16
C ARG A 139 -13.10 -10.54 14.13
N GLY A 140 -12.25 -11.41 13.57
CA GLY A 140 -12.65 -12.34 12.51
C GLY A 140 -12.81 -11.70 11.13
N GLY A 141 -12.51 -10.41 11.00
CA GLY A 141 -12.55 -9.67 9.73
C GLY A 141 -11.41 -10.05 8.79
N LEU A 142 -11.32 -9.33 7.68
CA LEU A 142 -10.30 -9.56 6.64
C LEU A 142 -9.39 -8.34 6.50
N CYS A 143 -8.11 -8.62 6.24
CA CYS A 143 -7.11 -7.63 5.87
C CYS A 143 -6.62 -7.91 4.45
N PHE A 144 -6.87 -6.98 3.56
CA PHE A 144 -6.34 -6.95 2.21
C PHE A 144 -5.02 -6.19 2.24
N CYS A 145 -3.92 -6.86 1.92
CA CYS A 145 -2.58 -6.29 1.91
C CYS A 145 -2.15 -6.04 0.46
N PHE A 146 -2.16 -4.79 0.05
CA PHE A 146 -1.75 -4.30 -1.26
C PHE A 146 -0.30 -3.80 -1.17
N ARG A 147 0.64 -4.63 -1.56
CA ARG A 147 2.07 -4.29 -1.58
C ARG A 147 2.45 -3.69 -2.93
N LEU A 148 2.88 -2.44 -2.94
CA LEU A 148 3.35 -1.75 -4.13
C LEU A 148 4.86 -1.99 -4.30
N ALA A 149 5.25 -2.55 -5.44
CA ALA A 149 6.65 -2.63 -5.84
C ALA A 149 7.12 -1.30 -6.45
N PRO A 150 8.43 -1.03 -6.51
CA PRO A 150 8.93 0.24 -7.04
C PRO A 150 8.48 0.59 -8.47
N CYS A 151 8.16 -0.42 -9.29
CA CYS A 151 7.68 -0.24 -10.65
C CYS A 151 6.18 0.10 -10.74
N ASP A 152 5.41 -0.16 -9.71
CA ASP A 152 3.97 0.04 -9.73
C ASP A 152 3.58 1.52 -9.76
N TYR A 153 2.31 1.81 -9.92
CA TYR A 153 1.74 3.14 -9.80
C TYR A 153 1.61 3.49 -8.31
N HIS A 154 2.25 4.57 -7.86
CA HIS A 154 2.37 4.91 -6.44
C HIS A 154 1.34 5.91 -5.92
N ARG A 155 0.27 6.19 -6.68
CA ARG A 155 -0.93 6.84 -6.16
C ARG A 155 -1.91 5.78 -5.69
N PHE A 156 -2.64 6.09 -4.64
CA PHE A 156 -3.65 5.20 -4.08
C PHE A 156 -4.98 5.93 -3.95
N GLY A 157 -6.06 5.16 -3.96
CA GLY A 157 -7.42 5.69 -3.95
C GLY A 157 -8.31 5.01 -2.92
N TYR A 158 -9.60 5.25 -3.07
CA TYR A 158 -10.63 4.65 -2.25
C TYR A 158 -11.18 3.38 -2.90
N ALA A 159 -11.37 2.35 -2.06
CA ALA A 159 -11.90 1.07 -2.51
C ALA A 159 -13.42 1.08 -2.74
N ASP A 160 -14.11 2.08 -2.24
CA ASP A 160 -15.56 2.29 -2.39
C ASP A 160 -15.96 3.75 -2.20
N ASP A 161 -17.20 4.07 -2.53
CA ASP A 161 -17.85 5.32 -2.16
C ASP A 161 -18.04 5.39 -0.64
N GLY A 162 -18.09 6.60 -0.08
CA GLY A 162 -18.35 6.74 1.35
C GLY A 162 -17.89 8.06 1.95
N ILE A 163 -17.68 8.02 3.26
CA ILE A 163 -17.18 9.15 4.03
C ILE A 163 -15.89 8.75 4.73
N GLN A 164 -14.81 9.42 4.41
CA GLN A 164 -13.54 9.28 5.11
C GLN A 164 -13.56 10.08 6.42
N GLY A 165 -13.11 9.46 7.51
CA GLY A 165 -12.78 10.17 8.74
C GLY A 165 -11.41 10.87 8.69
N PRO A 166 -11.04 11.59 9.75
CA PRO A 166 -9.72 12.21 9.87
C PRO A 166 -8.59 11.18 9.76
N VAL A 167 -7.47 11.60 9.19
CA VAL A 167 -6.27 10.78 9.07
C VAL A 167 -5.46 10.83 10.37
N HIS A 168 -5.19 9.67 10.94
CA HIS A 168 -4.32 9.48 12.10
C HIS A 168 -2.91 9.12 11.63
N THR A 169 -1.90 9.77 12.20
CA THR A 169 -0.49 9.53 11.88
C THR A 169 0.22 8.84 13.03
N LEU A 170 0.89 7.73 12.75
CA LEU A 170 1.71 7.02 13.71
C LEU A 170 3.19 7.10 13.29
N PRO A 171 4.05 7.67 14.13
CA PRO A 171 5.47 7.73 13.85
C PRO A 171 6.08 6.34 13.90
N GLY A 172 7.17 6.15 13.16
CA GLY A 172 7.89 4.88 13.12
C GLY A 172 9.12 4.94 12.22
N PRO A 173 9.93 3.88 12.22
CA PRO A 173 11.02 3.71 11.28
C PRO A 173 10.48 3.49 9.85
N LEU A 174 11.38 3.41 8.90
CA LEU A 174 11.08 3.14 7.49
C LEU A 174 11.89 1.91 7.02
N HIS A 175 11.50 0.72 7.50
CA HIS A 175 12.06 -0.54 7.01
C HIS A 175 11.49 -0.91 5.64
N SER A 176 12.23 -1.64 4.83
CA SER A 176 11.73 -2.13 3.55
C SER A 176 10.56 -3.10 3.73
N VAL A 177 9.55 -2.98 2.87
CA VAL A 177 8.42 -3.92 2.77
C VAL A 177 8.64 -5.00 1.70
N ASN A 178 9.86 -5.11 1.19
CA ASN A 178 10.24 -6.19 0.29
C ASN A 178 10.08 -7.56 0.99
N PRO A 179 9.70 -8.63 0.28
CA PRO A 179 9.54 -9.96 0.87
C PRO A 179 10.74 -10.46 1.69
N LEU A 180 11.98 -10.16 1.27
CA LEU A 180 13.18 -10.50 2.04
C LEU A 180 13.23 -9.79 3.41
N ALA A 181 12.89 -8.50 3.44
CA ALA A 181 12.86 -7.76 4.70
C ALA A 181 11.75 -8.27 5.64
N LEU A 182 10.56 -8.56 5.09
CA LEU A 182 9.42 -9.10 5.83
C LEU A 182 9.72 -10.50 6.42
N GLN A 183 10.55 -11.31 5.79
CA GLN A 183 10.99 -12.60 6.34
C GLN A 183 11.92 -12.46 7.56
N HIS A 184 12.70 -11.38 7.62
CA HIS A 184 13.72 -11.18 8.66
C HIS A 184 13.25 -10.30 9.83
N LYS A 185 12.24 -9.46 9.65
CA LYS A 185 11.70 -8.59 10.68
C LYS A 185 10.17 -8.68 10.68
N GLN A 186 9.64 -9.20 11.78
CA GLN A 186 8.26 -9.69 11.88
C GLN A 186 7.17 -8.61 12.07
N ASP A 187 7.53 -7.35 12.30
CA ASP A 187 6.57 -6.32 12.71
C ASP A 187 6.61 -5.06 11.82
N ILE A 188 7.23 -5.16 10.64
CA ILE A 188 7.48 -3.99 9.79
C ILE A 188 6.20 -3.21 9.50
N LEU A 189 5.12 -3.88 9.08
CA LEU A 189 3.87 -3.21 8.73
C LEU A 189 3.22 -2.51 9.92
N ALA A 190 3.38 -3.07 11.12
CA ALA A 190 2.80 -2.54 12.35
C ALA A 190 3.70 -1.52 13.06
N THR A 191 4.98 -1.38 12.66
CA THR A 191 5.94 -0.48 13.32
C THR A 191 6.43 0.65 12.45
N ASN A 192 6.42 0.50 11.11
CA ASN A 192 6.82 1.57 10.20
C ASN A 192 5.95 2.81 10.36
N TYR A 193 6.49 3.98 9.94
CA TYR A 193 5.70 5.19 9.77
C TYR A 193 4.48 4.89 8.90
N ARG A 194 3.30 5.23 9.39
CA ARG A 194 2.04 4.92 8.74
C ARG A 194 0.96 5.93 9.07
N GLN A 195 -0.02 5.99 8.19
CA GLN A 195 -1.23 6.78 8.37
C GLN A 195 -2.44 5.88 8.21
N TRP A 196 -3.52 6.17 8.92
CA TRP A 196 -4.75 5.42 8.78
C TRP A 196 -5.99 6.30 8.98
N CYS A 197 -7.09 5.90 8.39
CA CYS A 197 -8.39 6.52 8.60
C CYS A 197 -9.50 5.47 8.51
N PHE A 198 -10.67 5.84 9.00
CA PHE A 198 -11.89 5.12 8.67
C PHE A 198 -12.44 5.57 7.32
N VAL A 199 -13.11 4.66 6.63
CA VAL A 199 -14.00 4.93 5.51
C VAL A 199 -15.33 4.26 5.81
N GLN A 200 -16.39 5.06 5.94
CA GLN A 200 -17.75 4.57 6.12
C GLN A 200 -18.35 4.34 4.74
N SER A 201 -18.45 3.08 4.34
CA SER A 201 -19.01 2.67 3.06
C SER A 201 -20.48 2.25 3.22
N PRO A 202 -21.37 2.62 2.28
CA PRO A 202 -22.74 2.15 2.25
C PRO A 202 -22.85 0.63 2.07
N CYS A 203 -21.91 0.02 1.31
CA CYS A 203 -21.97 -1.39 0.97
C CYS A 203 -21.13 -2.27 1.91
N PHE A 204 -19.94 -1.79 2.31
CA PHE A 204 -18.96 -2.59 3.05
C PHE A 204 -18.89 -2.24 4.54
N GLY A 205 -19.71 -1.32 5.02
CA GLY A 205 -19.70 -0.86 6.41
C GLY A 205 -18.45 -0.06 6.73
N THR A 206 -17.92 -0.18 7.94
CA THR A 206 -16.71 0.54 8.32
C THR A 206 -15.47 -0.21 7.87
N MET A 207 -14.69 0.44 7.05
CA MET A 207 -13.36 -0.02 6.64
C MET A 207 -12.28 0.81 7.32
N ILE A 208 -11.13 0.20 7.58
CA ILE A 208 -9.92 0.94 7.97
C ILE A 208 -8.95 0.86 6.79
N GLN A 209 -8.54 2.01 6.30
CA GLN A 209 -7.49 2.09 5.29
C GLN A 209 -6.21 2.61 5.94
N VAL A 210 -5.10 1.86 5.75
CA VAL A 210 -3.78 2.16 6.34
C VAL A 210 -2.76 2.26 5.22
N GLU A 211 -2.07 3.37 5.13
CA GLU A 211 -0.93 3.56 4.24
C GLU A 211 0.36 3.41 5.06
N VAL A 212 1.20 2.45 4.68
CA VAL A 212 2.46 2.14 5.36
C VAL A 212 3.62 2.57 4.49
N GLY A 213 4.44 3.46 5.01
CA GLY A 213 5.70 3.88 4.38
C GLY A 213 6.78 2.81 4.56
N ALA A 214 7.75 2.79 3.64
CA ALA A 214 8.86 1.86 3.69
C ALA A 214 10.20 2.55 3.43
N LEU A 215 11.28 1.77 3.38
CA LEU A 215 12.63 2.26 3.17
C LEU A 215 12.69 3.16 1.93
N ILE A 216 13.29 4.34 2.13
CA ILE A 216 13.44 5.37 1.09
C ILE A 216 12.11 6.10 0.77
N VAL A 217 10.94 5.65 1.24
CA VAL A 217 9.70 6.42 1.14
C VAL A 217 9.77 7.64 2.05
N GLY A 218 9.92 8.81 1.44
CA GLY A 218 10.10 10.05 2.20
C GLY A 218 8.83 10.54 2.90
N SER A 219 7.64 10.25 2.34
CA SER A 219 6.38 10.68 2.92
C SER A 219 5.17 10.02 2.24
N ILE A 220 4.10 9.92 2.99
CA ILE A 220 2.75 9.64 2.53
C ILE A 220 2.05 10.99 2.44
N VAL A 221 1.49 11.31 1.28
CA VAL A 221 0.73 12.55 1.07
C VAL A 221 -0.74 12.18 0.95
N GLN A 222 -1.58 12.81 1.75
CA GLN A 222 -3.04 12.65 1.73
C GLN A 222 -3.68 13.88 1.10
N ASP A 223 -4.64 13.68 0.20
CA ASP A 223 -5.36 14.78 -0.46
C ASP A 223 -6.43 15.39 0.48
N GLN A 224 -7.03 14.56 1.34
CA GLN A 224 -8.07 14.98 2.29
C GLN A 224 -7.72 14.55 3.74
N PRO A 225 -6.72 15.17 4.39
CA PRO A 225 -6.29 14.72 5.72
C PRO A 225 -7.35 14.93 6.81
N SER A 226 -8.25 15.90 6.65
CA SER A 226 -9.34 16.17 7.60
C SER A 226 -10.54 15.25 7.44
N GLY A 227 -10.57 14.43 6.37
CA GLY A 227 -11.70 13.60 5.99
C GLY A 227 -12.74 14.33 5.14
N GLY A 228 -13.79 13.62 4.78
CA GLY A 228 -14.90 14.11 3.95
C GLY A 228 -15.42 13.06 2.98
N PRO A 229 -16.33 13.42 2.07
CA PRO A 229 -16.86 12.50 1.06
C PRO A 229 -15.74 11.95 0.19
N CYS A 230 -15.83 10.67 -0.14
CA CYS A 230 -14.90 9.99 -1.03
C CYS A 230 -15.65 9.17 -2.06
N ALA A 231 -15.06 9.03 -3.25
CA ALA A 231 -15.64 8.29 -4.35
C ALA A 231 -14.78 7.06 -4.67
N ARG A 232 -15.42 5.95 -5.00
CA ARG A 232 -14.80 4.71 -5.47
C ARG A 232 -13.82 4.98 -6.61
N GLY A 233 -12.58 4.54 -6.47
CA GLY A 233 -11.51 4.83 -7.42
C GLY A 233 -11.13 6.30 -7.51
N GLY A 234 -11.61 7.15 -6.58
CA GLY A 234 -11.08 8.51 -6.42
C GLY A 234 -9.69 8.49 -5.79
N GLU A 235 -8.82 9.41 -6.18
CA GLU A 235 -7.48 9.53 -5.59
C GLU A 235 -7.59 9.96 -4.12
N LYS A 236 -6.90 9.23 -3.24
CA LYS A 236 -6.79 9.54 -1.81
C LYS A 236 -5.45 10.18 -1.48
N GLY A 237 -4.44 9.84 -2.26
CA GLY A 237 -3.10 10.35 -2.06
C GLY A 237 -2.03 9.58 -2.80
N TYR A 238 -0.78 9.76 -2.40
CA TYR A 238 0.35 9.10 -3.04
C TYR A 238 1.54 8.91 -2.09
N PHE A 239 2.35 7.90 -2.43
CA PHE A 239 3.66 7.69 -1.80
C PHE A 239 4.74 8.40 -2.60
N GLN A 240 5.56 9.20 -1.93
CA GLN A 240 6.78 9.71 -2.54
C GLN A 240 7.82 8.58 -2.59
N PHE A 241 8.83 8.71 -3.46
CA PHE A 241 9.75 7.65 -3.85
C PHE A 241 10.05 6.59 -2.78
N GLY A 242 9.87 5.29 -3.14
CA GLY A 242 10.20 4.08 -2.38
C GLY A 242 9.07 3.04 -2.39
N GLY A 243 9.30 1.86 -1.82
CA GLY A 243 8.28 0.82 -1.64
C GLY A 243 7.19 1.25 -0.65
N SER A 244 5.99 0.68 -0.74
CA SER A 244 4.87 1.05 0.10
C SER A 244 3.84 -0.09 0.20
N THR A 245 2.92 0.03 1.14
CA THR A 245 1.83 -0.92 1.29
C THR A 245 0.56 -0.18 1.69
N VAL A 246 -0.55 -0.52 1.07
CA VAL A 246 -1.88 -0.15 1.52
C VAL A 246 -2.53 -1.36 2.17
N LEU A 247 -3.04 -1.21 3.39
CA LEU A 247 -3.86 -2.22 4.03
C LEU A 247 -5.31 -1.74 4.07
N LEU A 248 -6.23 -2.61 3.69
CA LEU A 248 -7.65 -2.37 3.84
C LEU A 248 -8.22 -3.44 4.77
N ILE A 249 -8.78 -3.01 5.90
CA ILE A 249 -9.29 -3.90 6.93
C ILE A 249 -10.79 -3.77 6.99
N LEU A 250 -11.50 -4.88 6.85
CA LEU A 250 -12.94 -4.95 6.84
C LEU A 250 -13.48 -5.73 8.04
N GLU A 251 -14.65 -5.36 8.49
CA GLU A 251 -15.42 -6.09 9.49
C GLU A 251 -15.73 -7.53 8.99
N PRO A 252 -15.98 -8.49 9.90
CA PRO A 252 -16.34 -9.84 9.51
C PRO A 252 -17.64 -9.85 8.69
N HIS A 253 -17.75 -10.80 7.79
CA HIS A 253 -18.94 -11.07 6.98
C HIS A 253 -19.41 -9.91 6.09
N ARG A 254 -18.51 -8.97 5.71
CA ARG A 254 -18.84 -7.86 4.81
C ARG A 254 -18.56 -8.17 3.35
N VAL A 255 -17.60 -9.04 3.08
CA VAL A 255 -17.16 -9.36 1.71
C VAL A 255 -16.94 -10.84 1.51
N ALA A 256 -17.22 -11.29 0.29
CA ALA A 256 -16.73 -12.53 -0.28
C ALA A 256 -15.58 -12.19 -1.22
N VAL A 257 -14.38 -12.67 -0.91
CA VAL A 257 -13.17 -12.48 -1.75
C VAL A 257 -13.31 -13.28 -3.03
N ASP A 258 -12.84 -12.76 -4.14
CA ASP A 258 -12.82 -13.50 -5.41
C ASP A 258 -12.00 -14.78 -5.26
N ALA A 259 -12.55 -15.91 -5.74
CA ALA A 259 -12.05 -17.25 -5.40
C ALA A 259 -10.58 -17.48 -5.78
N ASP A 260 -10.15 -16.96 -6.92
CA ASP A 260 -8.76 -17.07 -7.40
C ASP A 260 -7.78 -16.26 -6.53
N ILE A 261 -8.19 -15.12 -6.00
CA ILE A 261 -7.40 -14.29 -5.09
C ILE A 261 -7.27 -14.99 -3.73
N LEU A 262 -8.40 -15.55 -3.24
CA LEU A 262 -8.42 -16.24 -1.96
C LEU A 262 -7.56 -17.52 -2.00
N GLU A 263 -7.67 -18.30 -3.07
CA GLU A 263 -6.88 -19.53 -3.26
C GLU A 263 -5.38 -19.22 -3.28
N LYS A 264 -4.95 -18.26 -4.08
CA LYS A 264 -3.54 -17.82 -4.13
C LYS A 264 -3.06 -17.30 -2.77
N SER A 265 -3.88 -16.51 -2.08
CA SER A 265 -3.53 -15.99 -0.75
C SER A 265 -3.33 -17.12 0.27
N ASN A 266 -4.17 -18.15 0.25
CA ASN A 266 -4.05 -19.34 1.12
C ASN A 266 -2.76 -20.13 0.83
N GLN A 267 -2.30 -20.11 -0.43
CA GLN A 267 -1.02 -20.70 -0.84
C GLN A 267 0.19 -19.80 -0.55
N GLY A 268 -0.02 -18.61 0.03
CA GLY A 268 1.02 -17.63 0.28
C GLY A 268 1.53 -16.91 -0.98
N VAL A 269 0.76 -16.98 -2.07
CA VAL A 269 1.06 -16.36 -3.37
C VAL A 269 0.32 -15.03 -3.47
N GLU A 270 1.03 -13.99 -3.89
CA GLU A 270 0.46 -12.66 -4.15
C GLU A 270 -0.22 -12.64 -5.53
N THR A 271 -1.37 -11.96 -5.63
CA THR A 271 -2.08 -11.74 -6.90
C THR A 271 -1.81 -10.33 -7.40
N LEU A 272 -1.35 -10.20 -8.64
CA LEU A 272 -1.20 -8.88 -9.27
C LEU A 272 -2.58 -8.29 -9.54
N VAL A 273 -2.83 -7.10 -9.03
CA VAL A 273 -4.08 -6.35 -9.21
C VAL A 273 -3.78 -4.93 -9.64
N ARG A 274 -4.67 -4.37 -10.46
CA ARG A 274 -4.57 -2.97 -10.90
C ARG A 274 -5.51 -2.09 -10.09
N TYR A 275 -5.14 -0.84 -9.92
CA TYR A 275 -5.99 0.21 -9.36
C TYR A 275 -7.38 0.19 -10.03
N GLY A 276 -8.44 0.20 -9.23
CA GLY A 276 -9.81 0.19 -9.71
C GLY A 276 -10.38 -1.18 -10.12
N ALA A 277 -9.55 -2.22 -10.20
CA ALA A 277 -10.03 -3.58 -10.50
C ALA A 277 -10.78 -4.16 -9.30
N ALA A 278 -11.88 -4.89 -9.55
CA ALA A 278 -12.62 -5.59 -8.52
C ALA A 278 -11.78 -6.70 -7.86
N VAL A 279 -11.89 -6.87 -6.54
CA VAL A 279 -11.14 -7.87 -5.74
C VAL A 279 -12.03 -8.67 -4.78
N ALA A 280 -13.24 -8.20 -4.52
CA ALA A 280 -14.22 -8.87 -3.67
C ALA A 280 -15.63 -8.38 -3.97
N THR A 281 -16.63 -9.11 -3.50
CA THR A 281 -18.05 -8.75 -3.62
C THR A 281 -18.66 -8.56 -2.24
N ALA A 282 -19.55 -7.58 -2.07
CA ALA A 282 -20.32 -7.39 -0.84
C ALA A 282 -21.19 -8.62 -0.56
N THR A 283 -21.21 -9.07 0.69
CA THR A 283 -22.10 -10.20 1.10
C THR A 283 -23.55 -9.79 1.29
N GLN A 284 -23.80 -8.49 1.45
CA GLN A 284 -25.13 -7.91 1.55
C GLN A 284 -25.26 -6.77 0.54
N PRO A 285 -26.40 -6.64 -0.14
CA PRO A 285 -26.62 -5.52 -1.04
C PRO A 285 -26.57 -4.19 -0.28
N PRO A 286 -26.27 -3.06 -0.97
CA PRO A 286 -26.28 -1.74 -0.38
C PRO A 286 -27.65 -1.45 0.25
N ASN A 287 -27.63 -0.84 1.43
CA ASN A 287 -28.85 -0.46 2.12
C ASN A 287 -29.54 0.67 1.32
N PRO A 288 -30.77 0.51 0.80
CA PRO A 288 -31.40 1.48 -0.09
C PRO A 288 -31.75 2.82 0.55
N GLY A 289 -31.30 3.06 1.79
CA GLY A 289 -31.65 4.25 2.59
C GLY A 289 -30.45 4.96 3.26
N SER A 290 -29.21 4.72 2.83
CA SER A 290 -28.02 5.39 3.40
C SER A 290 -27.45 6.46 2.47
#